data_47ccc4f9706b6cc16c9f912f7a4eb27a
#
_entry.id   47ccc4f9706b6cc16c9f912f7a4eb27a
#
_cell.length_a   1.000
_cell.length_b   1.000
_cell.length_c   1.000
_cell.angle_alpha   90.00
_cell.angle_beta   90.00
_cell.angle_gamma   90.00
#
_symmetry.space_group_name_H-M   'P 1'
#
loop_
_entity.id
_entity.type
_entity.pdbx_description
1 polymer ?
#
loop_
_entity_poly.entity_id
_entity_poly.type
_entity_poly.pdbx_seq_one_letter_code
_entity_poly.pdbx_strand_id
1 'polypeptide(L)'
;PARLDLEHFPLEAHNFKALTAYGQAKLANVLFANELTRRYRDVGIVANSVHPGSMIGTSIFRNSLPAKLFALAVRPFTKSIEQGAATTVYCATASELTNTGGQYFRDCKPHSMSRGARDAEVAKRLWLRTQEFVEARETHWPASHLRS
;
A
#
# COMPACT_ATOMS: atom_id res chain seq x y z
N PRO A 1 -9.99 13.14 5.31
CA PRO A 1 -8.81 12.29 5.49
C PRO A 1 -9.25 10.93 5.98
N ALA A 2 -8.80 9.85 5.31
CA ALA A 2 -9.15 8.50 5.70
C ALA A 2 -8.62 8.23 7.12
N ARG A 3 -9.49 7.73 7.99
CA ARG A 3 -9.12 7.23 9.32
C ARG A 3 -9.23 5.71 9.27
N LEU A 4 -8.23 5.01 9.80
CA LEU A 4 -8.29 3.56 9.87
C LEU A 4 -9.22 3.13 11.01
N ASP A 5 -10.21 2.32 10.67
CA ASP A 5 -11.12 1.70 11.63
C ASP A 5 -10.58 0.31 11.99
N LEU A 6 -9.99 0.20 13.17
CA LEU A 6 -9.44 -1.06 13.67
C LEU A 6 -10.46 -1.90 14.43
N GLU A 7 -11.62 -1.34 14.79
CA GLU A 7 -12.67 -2.07 15.49
C GLU A 7 -13.39 -3.03 14.54
N HIS A 8 -13.56 -2.58 13.28
CA HIS A 8 -14.16 -3.38 12.21
C HIS A 8 -13.12 -3.93 11.22
N PHE A 9 -11.96 -4.33 11.71
CA PHE A 9 -10.92 -4.92 10.87
C PHE A 9 -10.79 -6.44 11.14
N PRO A 10 -10.84 -7.31 10.09
CA PRO A 10 -11.10 -6.98 8.69
C PRO A 10 -12.55 -6.55 8.43
N LEU A 11 -12.76 -5.75 7.37
CA LEU A 11 -14.11 -5.26 7.01
C LEU A 11 -15.02 -6.43 6.62
N GLU A 12 -16.18 -6.50 7.24
CA GLU A 12 -17.21 -7.48 6.91
C GLU A 12 -18.16 -6.98 5.81
N ALA A 13 -18.84 -7.90 5.12
CA ALA A 13 -19.67 -7.59 3.95
C ALA A 13 -20.76 -6.55 4.24
N HIS A 14 -21.36 -6.59 5.43
CA HIS A 14 -22.43 -5.66 5.81
C HIS A 14 -21.97 -4.21 6.05
N ASN A 15 -20.68 -4.00 6.33
CA ASN A 15 -20.06 -2.68 6.54
C ASN A 15 -19.25 -2.21 5.32
N PHE A 16 -19.25 -2.97 4.24
CA PHE A 16 -18.39 -2.72 3.09
C PHE A 16 -18.89 -1.56 2.24
N LYS A 17 -18.10 -0.47 2.21
CA LYS A 17 -18.23 0.64 1.27
C LYS A 17 -16.93 0.71 0.45
N ALA A 18 -17.01 0.41 -0.82
CA ALA A 18 -15.83 0.21 -1.69
C ALA A 18 -14.78 1.34 -1.60
N LEU A 19 -15.19 2.61 -1.67
CA LEU A 19 -14.26 3.73 -1.60
C LEU A 19 -13.64 3.90 -0.20
N THR A 20 -14.43 3.68 0.85
CA THR A 20 -13.93 3.72 2.23
C THR A 20 -12.95 2.59 2.48
N ALA A 21 -13.31 1.36 2.08
CA ALA A 21 -12.46 0.18 2.19
C ALA A 21 -11.13 0.36 1.43
N TYR A 22 -11.21 0.88 0.21
CA TYR A 22 -10.02 1.21 -0.57
C TYR A 22 -9.12 2.24 0.14
N GLY A 23 -9.71 3.34 0.62
CA GLY A 23 -8.96 4.37 1.34
C GLY A 23 -8.30 3.85 2.63
N GLN A 24 -9.02 3.01 3.39
CA GLN A 24 -8.48 2.37 4.60
C GLN A 24 -7.36 1.38 4.26
N ALA A 25 -7.52 0.55 3.23
CA ALA A 25 -6.47 -0.37 2.79
C ALA A 25 -5.18 0.37 2.36
N LYS A 26 -5.31 1.47 1.63
CA LYS A 26 -4.16 2.30 1.24
C LYS A 26 -3.49 2.98 2.44
N LEU A 27 -4.27 3.44 3.41
CA LEU A 27 -3.74 3.99 4.67
C LEU A 27 -3.02 2.90 5.49
N ALA A 28 -3.60 1.71 5.56
CA ALA A 28 -2.99 0.56 6.25
C ALA A 28 -1.63 0.20 5.66
N ASN A 29 -1.46 0.22 4.32
CA ASN A 29 -0.18 -0.03 3.68
C ASN A 29 0.91 0.97 4.11
N VAL A 30 0.57 2.25 4.25
CA VAL A 30 1.52 3.28 4.71
C VAL A 30 1.89 3.06 6.17
N LEU A 31 0.89 2.84 7.04
CA LEU A 31 1.11 2.58 8.46
C LEU A 31 1.94 1.30 8.68
N PHE A 32 1.70 0.26 7.89
CA PHE A 32 2.46 -0.99 7.93
C PHE A 32 3.94 -0.76 7.58
N ALA A 33 4.24 -0.04 6.49
CA ALA A 33 5.61 0.25 6.10
C ALA A 33 6.36 1.07 7.16
N ASN A 34 5.68 2.03 7.79
CA ASN A 34 6.25 2.83 8.87
C ASN A 34 6.56 1.96 10.10
N GLU A 35 5.64 1.09 10.50
CA GLU A 35 5.82 0.21 11.66
C GLU A 35 6.86 -0.88 11.38
N LEU A 36 6.92 -1.43 10.18
CA LEU A 36 7.96 -2.37 9.75
C LEU A 36 9.36 -1.74 9.90
N THR A 37 9.53 -0.53 9.38
CA THR A 37 10.79 0.21 9.54
C THR A 37 11.12 0.45 11.01
N ARG A 38 10.14 0.87 11.82
CA ARG A 38 10.35 1.15 13.24
C ARG A 38 10.82 -0.09 14.01
N ARG A 39 10.32 -1.28 13.65
CA ARG A 39 10.63 -2.54 14.34
C ARG A 39 11.95 -3.16 13.91
N TYR A 40 12.30 -3.03 12.65
CA TYR A 40 13.36 -3.84 12.05
C TYR A 40 14.52 -3.04 11.46
N ARG A 41 14.54 -1.73 11.66
CA ARG A 41 15.64 -0.87 11.20
C ARG A 41 17.00 -1.31 11.76
N ASP A 42 17.03 -1.71 13.02
CA ASP A 42 18.26 -2.10 13.71
C ASP A 42 18.86 -3.40 13.15
N VAL A 43 18.07 -4.20 12.46
CA VAL A 43 18.52 -5.40 11.73
C VAL A 43 18.63 -5.16 10.22
N GLY A 44 18.65 -3.90 9.79
CA GLY A 44 18.88 -3.51 8.39
C GLY A 44 17.66 -3.57 7.48
N ILE A 45 16.44 -3.73 8.02
CA ILE A 45 15.21 -3.73 7.22
C ILE A 45 14.55 -2.36 7.29
N VAL A 46 14.36 -1.75 6.12
CA VAL A 46 13.61 -0.51 5.95
C VAL A 46 12.51 -0.68 4.90
N ALA A 47 11.39 -0.02 5.10
CA ALA A 47 10.27 -0.05 4.18
C ALA A 47 9.76 1.37 3.90
N ASN A 48 9.44 1.63 2.65
CA ASN A 48 8.88 2.89 2.19
C ASN A 48 7.55 2.64 1.47
N SER A 49 6.68 3.62 1.52
CA SER A 49 5.41 3.58 0.79
C SER A 49 5.54 4.36 -0.51
N VAL A 50 4.99 3.81 -1.59
CA VAL A 50 5.09 4.41 -2.92
C VAL A 50 3.70 4.72 -3.47
N HIS A 51 3.53 5.93 -3.99
CA HIS A 51 2.40 6.30 -4.83
C HIS A 51 2.84 6.27 -6.30
N PRO A 52 2.30 5.37 -7.13
CA PRO A 52 2.75 5.22 -8.51
C PRO A 52 2.33 6.38 -9.43
N GLY A 53 1.60 7.34 -8.89
CA GLY A 53 1.00 8.43 -9.65
C GLY A 53 -0.47 8.19 -9.94
N SER A 54 -1.15 9.24 -10.39
CA SER A 54 -2.54 9.16 -10.79
C SER A 54 -2.64 8.79 -12.27
N MET A 55 -3.73 8.11 -12.64
CA MET A 55 -4.08 7.81 -14.04
C MET A 55 -2.97 7.03 -14.79
N ILE A 56 -2.48 5.94 -14.20
CA ILE A 56 -1.61 5.01 -14.94
C ILE A 56 -2.50 4.26 -15.94
N GLY A 57 -2.05 4.17 -17.19
CA GLY A 57 -2.74 3.44 -18.26
C GLY A 57 -2.73 1.93 -18.04
N THR A 58 -3.36 1.46 -16.97
CA THR A 58 -3.49 0.03 -16.67
C THR A 58 -4.73 -0.55 -17.32
N SER A 59 -4.72 -1.87 -17.55
CA SER A 59 -5.82 -2.61 -18.16
C SER A 59 -7.08 -2.76 -17.29
N ILE A 60 -7.19 -2.05 -16.17
CA ILE A 60 -8.31 -2.15 -15.22
C ILE A 60 -9.67 -1.86 -15.88
N PHE A 61 -9.70 -1.02 -16.92
CA PHE A 61 -10.91 -0.64 -17.63
C PHE A 61 -11.14 -1.44 -18.93
N ARG A 62 -10.49 -2.59 -19.11
CA ARG A 62 -10.47 -3.33 -20.37
C ARG A 62 -11.81 -3.97 -20.77
N ASN A 63 -12.77 -4.11 -19.86
CA ASN A 63 -13.94 -4.96 -20.04
C ASN A 63 -15.22 -4.24 -20.48
N SER A 64 -15.23 -2.92 -20.71
CA SER A 64 -16.41 -2.21 -21.21
C SER A 64 -16.05 -1.23 -22.32
N LEU A 65 -16.90 -1.14 -23.34
CA LEU A 65 -16.69 -0.24 -24.48
C LEU A 65 -16.66 1.25 -24.07
N PRO A 66 -17.56 1.74 -23.20
CA PRO A 66 -17.49 3.12 -22.71
C PRO A 66 -16.20 3.42 -21.95
N ALA A 67 -15.70 2.47 -21.16
CA ALA A 67 -14.44 2.64 -20.43
C ALA A 67 -13.22 2.66 -21.36
N LYS A 68 -13.25 1.90 -22.47
CA LYS A 68 -12.20 1.96 -23.50
C LYS A 68 -12.16 3.33 -24.20
N LEU A 69 -13.30 3.88 -24.57
CA LEU A 69 -13.40 5.21 -25.17
C LEU A 69 -12.94 6.29 -24.22
N PHE A 70 -13.34 6.23 -22.95
CA PHE A 70 -12.85 7.14 -21.91
C PHE A 70 -11.33 7.02 -21.73
N ALA A 71 -10.80 5.81 -21.64
CA ALA A 71 -9.35 5.57 -21.50
C ALA A 71 -8.57 6.11 -22.70
N LEU A 72 -9.12 6.02 -23.92
CA LEU A 72 -8.51 6.58 -25.12
C LEU A 72 -8.48 8.11 -25.07
N ALA A 73 -9.58 8.74 -24.63
CA ALA A 73 -9.69 10.19 -24.51
C ALA A 73 -8.74 10.80 -23.46
N VAL A 74 -8.50 10.07 -22.34
CA VAL A 74 -7.61 10.54 -21.26
C VAL A 74 -6.16 10.10 -21.44
N ARG A 75 -5.87 9.26 -22.43
CA ARG A 75 -4.53 8.69 -22.68
C ARG A 75 -3.40 9.74 -22.75
N PRO A 76 -3.55 10.92 -23.35
CA PRO A 76 -2.51 11.95 -23.38
C PRO A 76 -2.14 12.48 -21.99
N PHE A 77 -3.06 12.34 -21.02
CA PHE A 77 -2.90 12.80 -19.63
C PHE A 77 -2.54 11.67 -18.66
N THR A 78 -2.41 10.43 -19.16
CA THR A 78 -2.05 9.27 -18.32
C THR A 78 -0.53 9.06 -18.34
N LYS A 79 0.00 8.61 -17.19
CA LYS A 79 1.39 8.16 -17.12
C LYS A 79 1.55 6.85 -17.88
N SER A 80 2.70 6.67 -18.53
CA SER A 80 3.08 5.37 -19.08
C SER A 80 3.31 4.35 -17.94
N ILE A 81 3.37 3.06 -18.28
CA ILE A 81 3.65 1.99 -17.31
C ILE A 81 5.04 2.20 -16.69
N GLU A 82 6.02 2.58 -17.50
CA GLU A 82 7.40 2.87 -17.08
C GLU A 82 7.44 4.05 -16.10
N GLN A 83 6.71 5.12 -16.40
CA GLN A 83 6.57 6.28 -15.51
C GLN A 83 5.87 5.90 -14.20
N GLY A 84 4.89 5.00 -14.26
CA GLY A 84 4.21 4.45 -13.07
C GLY A 84 5.14 3.61 -12.20
N ALA A 85 6.03 2.84 -12.81
CA ALA A 85 7.01 2.00 -12.12
C ALA A 85 8.23 2.78 -11.60
N ALA A 86 8.54 3.92 -12.18
CA ALA A 86 9.78 4.67 -11.91
C ALA A 86 10.02 4.94 -10.42
N THR A 87 8.99 5.34 -9.66
CA THR A 87 9.13 5.61 -8.22
C THR A 87 9.43 4.32 -7.43
N THR A 88 8.84 3.19 -7.82
CA THR A 88 9.11 1.89 -7.18
C THR A 88 10.54 1.45 -7.45
N VAL A 89 10.98 1.54 -8.70
CA VAL A 89 12.37 1.23 -9.09
C VAL A 89 13.35 2.13 -8.35
N TYR A 90 13.11 3.44 -8.32
CA TYR A 90 13.93 4.39 -7.57
C TYR A 90 14.05 4.00 -6.10
N CYS A 91 12.93 3.70 -5.42
CA CYS A 91 12.96 3.31 -4.02
C CYS A 91 13.68 1.97 -3.76
N ALA A 92 13.71 1.09 -4.77
CA ALA A 92 14.37 -0.21 -4.65
C ALA A 92 15.88 -0.19 -4.98
N THR A 93 16.33 0.78 -5.78
CA THR A 93 17.68 0.74 -6.37
C THR A 93 18.56 1.94 -6.02
N ALA A 94 17.98 3.04 -5.53
CA ALA A 94 18.73 4.24 -5.20
C ALA A 94 19.59 4.04 -3.95
N SER A 95 20.91 4.13 -4.11
CA SER A 95 21.87 3.89 -3.04
C SER A 95 21.71 4.86 -1.85
N GLU A 96 21.28 6.08 -2.12
CA GLU A 96 20.99 7.09 -1.08
C GLU A 96 19.80 6.71 -0.19
N LEU A 97 18.99 5.74 -0.58
CA LEU A 97 17.85 5.25 0.18
C LEU A 97 18.13 3.97 0.98
N THR A 98 19.35 3.43 0.94
CA THR A 98 19.71 2.16 1.60
C THR A 98 19.29 2.10 3.07
N ASN A 99 19.41 3.21 3.82
CA ASN A 99 19.03 3.30 5.23
C ASN A 99 17.80 4.19 5.44
N THR A 100 17.09 4.54 4.36
CA THR A 100 15.93 5.43 4.41
C THR A 100 14.65 4.61 4.44
N GLY A 101 13.90 4.70 5.54
CA GLY A 101 12.63 4.00 5.71
C GLY A 101 11.59 4.85 6.42
N GLY A 102 10.34 4.39 6.37
CA GLY A 102 9.21 5.09 6.97
C GLY A 102 8.82 6.35 6.19
N GLN A 103 9.17 6.43 4.91
CA GLN A 103 8.83 7.57 4.07
C GLN A 103 7.77 7.20 3.01
N TYR A 104 7.16 8.25 2.48
CA TYR A 104 6.18 8.15 1.40
C TYR A 104 6.73 8.85 0.15
N PHE A 105 6.84 8.10 -0.94
CA PHE A 105 7.43 8.58 -2.19
C PHE A 105 6.36 8.75 -3.26
N ARG A 106 6.50 9.83 -4.02
CA ARG A 106 5.74 10.11 -5.23
C ARG A 106 6.64 10.81 -6.23
N ASP A 107 6.59 10.40 -7.49
CA ASP A 107 7.38 10.99 -8.59
C ASP A 107 8.89 11.04 -8.24
N CYS A 108 9.42 9.91 -7.71
CA CYS A 108 10.80 9.72 -7.25
C CYS A 108 11.28 10.73 -6.20
N LYS A 109 10.35 11.31 -5.42
CA LYS A 109 10.66 12.29 -4.37
C LYS A 109 9.91 11.94 -3.08
N PRO A 110 10.50 12.23 -1.91
CA PRO A 110 9.78 12.20 -0.64
C PRO A 110 8.59 13.16 -0.69
N HIS A 111 7.44 12.71 -0.17
CA HIS A 111 6.21 13.50 -0.12
C HIS A 111 5.62 13.47 1.29
N SER A 112 4.91 14.53 1.67
CA SER A 112 4.28 14.60 2.98
C SER A 112 3.16 13.58 3.14
N MET A 113 3.15 12.89 4.27
CA MET A 113 2.07 11.99 4.67
C MET A 113 0.96 12.76 5.39
N SER A 114 -0.29 12.29 5.26
CA SER A 114 -1.41 12.79 6.06
C SER A 114 -1.16 12.56 7.57
N ARG A 115 -1.88 13.29 8.42
CA ARG A 115 -1.78 13.13 9.89
C ARG A 115 -2.08 11.68 10.31
N GLY A 116 -3.12 11.05 9.73
CA GLY A 116 -3.47 9.66 10.03
C GLY A 116 -2.40 8.65 9.60
N ALA A 117 -1.67 8.93 8.52
CA ALA A 117 -0.58 8.06 8.05
C ALA A 117 0.71 8.16 8.88
N ARG A 118 0.81 9.18 9.74
CA ARG A 118 1.94 9.39 10.68
C ARG A 118 1.63 8.95 12.11
N ASP A 119 0.46 8.40 12.34
CA ASP A 119 0.02 7.97 13.68
C ASP A 119 0.68 6.66 14.08
N ALA A 120 1.71 6.74 14.92
CA ALA A 120 2.50 5.60 15.37
C ALA A 120 1.68 4.61 16.23
N GLU A 121 0.74 5.11 17.03
CA GLU A 121 -0.09 4.24 17.86
C GLU A 121 -1.08 3.44 17.01
N VAL A 122 -1.66 4.06 16.00
CA VAL A 122 -2.51 3.35 15.04
C VAL A 122 -1.69 2.34 14.23
N ALA A 123 -0.47 2.66 13.83
CA ALA A 123 0.43 1.75 13.14
C ALA A 123 0.77 0.52 13.99
N LYS A 124 1.11 0.72 15.26
CA LYS A 124 1.39 -0.35 16.23
C LYS A 124 0.16 -1.25 16.45
N ARG A 125 -1.01 -0.67 16.64
CA ARG A 125 -2.27 -1.44 16.82
C ARG A 125 -2.62 -2.24 15.57
N LEU A 126 -2.45 -1.65 14.37
CA LEU A 126 -2.64 -2.35 13.10
C LEU A 126 -1.72 -3.56 12.99
N TRP A 127 -0.44 -3.39 13.33
CA TRP A 127 0.54 -4.49 13.33
C TRP A 127 0.11 -5.65 14.21
N LEU A 128 -0.20 -5.37 15.48
CA LEU A 128 -0.63 -6.40 16.44
C LEU A 128 -1.90 -7.11 15.96
N ARG A 129 -2.89 -6.37 15.49
CA ARG A 129 -4.13 -6.94 14.98
C ARG A 129 -3.89 -7.82 13.73
N THR A 130 -2.95 -7.43 12.87
CA THR A 130 -2.58 -8.23 11.71
C THR A 130 -1.87 -9.51 12.11
N GLN A 131 -0.98 -9.47 13.09
CA GLN A 131 -0.33 -10.67 13.63
C GLN A 131 -1.36 -11.65 14.19
N GLU A 132 -2.25 -11.22 15.07
CA GLU A 132 -3.34 -12.05 15.61
C GLU A 132 -4.15 -12.73 14.50
N PHE A 133 -4.45 -11.97 13.43
CA PHE A 133 -5.24 -12.47 12.31
C PHE A 133 -4.47 -13.51 11.46
N VAL A 134 -3.18 -13.33 11.27
CA VAL A 134 -2.31 -14.27 10.55
C VAL A 134 -2.13 -15.53 11.37
N GLU A 135 -1.75 -15.43 12.65
CA GLU A 135 -1.55 -16.54 13.56
C GLU A 135 -2.81 -17.42 13.68
N ALA A 136 -3.99 -16.80 13.81
CA ALA A 136 -5.25 -17.53 13.84
C ALA A 136 -5.54 -18.33 12.56
N ARG A 137 -4.95 -17.94 11.42
CA ARG A 137 -5.11 -18.64 10.14
C ARG A 137 -4.00 -19.64 9.84
N GLU A 138 -2.80 -19.43 10.32
CA GLU A 138 -1.68 -20.40 10.17
C GLU A 138 -1.99 -21.73 10.82
N THR A 139 -2.74 -21.75 11.93
CA THR A 139 -3.22 -22.98 12.56
C THR A 139 -4.18 -23.81 11.69
N HIS A 140 -4.77 -23.18 10.64
CA HIS A 140 -5.68 -23.83 9.69
C HIS A 140 -5.03 -24.03 8.30
N TRP A 141 -3.79 -23.59 8.08
CA TRP A 141 -3.09 -23.75 6.82
C TRP A 141 -2.38 -25.11 6.78
N PRO A 142 -2.75 -26.03 5.89
CA PRO A 142 -2.10 -27.35 5.83
C PRO A 142 -0.65 -27.16 5.38
N ALA A 143 0.28 -27.71 6.18
CA ALA A 143 1.74 -27.64 5.93
C ALA A 143 2.19 -28.28 4.60
N SER A 144 1.28 -28.91 3.86
CA SER A 144 1.53 -29.57 2.57
C SER A 144 1.89 -28.63 1.42
N HIS A 145 1.62 -27.33 1.52
CA HIS A 145 1.91 -26.34 0.47
C HIS A 145 3.29 -25.67 0.57
N LEU A 146 4.08 -25.97 1.61
CA LEU A 146 5.42 -25.41 1.80
C LEU A 146 6.56 -26.29 1.25
N ARG A 147 6.23 -27.37 0.54
CA ARG A 147 7.20 -28.29 -0.07
C ARG A 147 6.93 -28.41 -1.57
N SER A 148 7.34 -27.45 -2.33
CA SER A 148 7.53 -27.59 -3.77
C SER A 148 8.64 -26.63 -4.24
#